data_64d6fbbc32344e706909ab80200b2abe
#
_entry.id   64d6fbbc32344e706909ab80200b2abe
#
_cell.length_a   1.000
_cell.length_b   1.000
_cell.length_c   1.000
_cell.angle_alpha   90.00
_cell.angle_beta   90.00
_cell.angle_gamma   90.00
#
_symmetry.space_group_name_H-M   'P 1'
#
loop_
_entity.id
_entity.type
_entity.pdbx_description
1 polymer ?
#
loop_
_entity_poly.entity_id
_entity_poly.type
_entity_poly.pdbx_seq_one_letter_code
_entity_poly.pdbx_strand_id
1 'polypeptide(L)'
;MNKLLYFALIASTLTATSCNNTNGSNDNASENATDTLPAVETNKANSDYKPAFEGQTRIHGVKTATEYQHKVVTNKLTSPWGISVLPDGRLLITENAGVLRIVSLDGTVSEAITGLPKVDDNAQGGLLGITIDPEFENNRMVYWAFSEPVSGGNHTAVAKGRLSDDEKTIENAEVIFRVTPTYDGKLHYGGRLIFDNTGHLILSSGERSDLETRPRAQDLKSTLGKIIRITTDGKPASDNPFIGDSNALPEIYSWGHRNPQGLAIHPETGDLWETEFGPRGGDELNRIEGGKNYGWPTITYGIEYSGEPIGDPIIQAKEGLEQPVYYWDPVVSPSGMTFYSGKGIAEWKNNLFIGGLSSTHIARLVIENNKVVGEERLLSGEAERFRDVKEGINGELFAITDGGKLYSITKK
;
A
#
# COMPACT_ATOMS: atom_id res chain seq x y z
N MET A 1 31.73 -43.44 54.84
CA MET A 1 32.41 -42.67 55.93
C MET A 1 31.95 -41.24 55.80
N ASN A 2 30.94 -40.86 56.59
CA ASN A 2 30.94 -39.89 57.65
C ASN A 2 31.50 -38.52 57.25
N LYS A 3 30.83 -37.39 57.42
CA LYS A 3 29.94 -36.90 58.50
C LYS A 3 29.10 -35.73 58.06
N LEU A 4 27.85 -35.71 58.53
CA LEU A 4 26.99 -34.56 58.78
C LEU A 4 27.71 -33.52 59.67
N LEU A 5 27.27 -32.27 59.57
CA LEU A 5 26.98 -31.45 60.77
C LEU A 5 26.10 -30.24 60.44
N TYR A 6 25.11 -30.08 61.25
CA TYR A 6 24.04 -29.12 61.42
C TYR A 6 24.52 -27.81 62.09
N PHE A 7 23.71 -26.82 62.08
CA PHE A 7 23.32 -25.79 63.10
C PHE A 7 23.24 -24.41 62.44
N ALA A 8 22.34 -23.52 62.70
CA ALA A 8 21.04 -23.41 63.36
C ALA A 8 20.66 -21.92 63.27
N LEU A 9 19.36 -21.69 63.30
CA LEU A 9 18.65 -20.40 63.42
C LEU A 9 19.21 -19.46 64.50
N ILE A 10 19.08 -18.14 64.25
CA ILE A 10 18.60 -17.17 65.24
C ILE A 10 17.82 -16.06 64.53
N ALA A 11 16.56 -15.90 64.92
CA ALA A 11 15.69 -14.77 64.69
C ALA A 11 15.88 -13.75 65.81
N SER A 12 15.86 -12.48 65.49
CA SER A 12 15.50 -11.46 66.49
C SER A 12 14.85 -10.26 65.80
N THR A 13 13.61 -10.12 66.17
CA THR A 13 12.71 -8.96 66.01
C THR A 13 13.15 -7.84 66.94
N LEU A 14 13.12 -6.60 66.48
CA LEU A 14 12.81 -5.45 67.35
C LEU A 14 12.21 -4.30 66.55
N THR A 15 11.11 -3.84 67.04
CA THR A 15 10.19 -2.78 66.64
C THR A 15 10.66 -1.42 67.12
N ALA A 16 10.07 -0.42 66.42
CA ALA A 16 9.58 0.85 66.95
C ALA A 16 10.22 2.11 66.35
N THR A 17 9.38 2.80 65.72
CA THR A 17 8.63 4.05 65.88
C THR A 17 9.32 5.34 65.45
N SER A 18 8.73 5.94 64.47
CA SER A 18 8.00 7.21 64.45
C SER A 18 8.74 8.53 64.16
N CYS A 19 8.10 9.24 63.23
CA CYS A 19 7.84 10.67 63.10
C CYS A 19 8.70 11.53 62.14
N ASN A 20 7.97 11.90 61.08
CA ASN A 20 7.70 13.25 60.56
C ASN A 20 8.87 14.18 60.16
N ASN A 21 8.96 14.62 58.95
CA ASN A 21 8.23 15.73 58.33
C ASN A 21 8.79 16.12 56.94
N THR A 22 7.86 16.21 55.99
CA THR A 22 7.73 17.26 54.95
C THR A 22 8.91 17.72 54.13
N ASN A 23 8.93 17.47 52.85
CA ASN A 23 8.52 18.42 51.81
C ASN A 23 8.61 17.79 50.45
N GLY A 24 7.56 18.00 49.71
CA GLY A 24 7.22 17.48 48.44
C GLY A 24 8.10 17.97 47.30
N SER A 25 8.28 17.10 46.38
CA SER A 25 8.26 17.38 44.96
C SER A 25 7.45 16.23 44.32
N ASN A 26 6.22 16.56 43.97
CA ASN A 26 5.41 15.73 43.09
C ASN A 26 6.04 15.76 41.70
N ASP A 27 6.89 14.85 41.41
CA ASP A 27 7.11 14.39 40.03
C ASP A 27 6.12 13.28 39.75
N ASN A 28 4.87 13.67 39.51
CA ASN A 28 3.93 12.83 38.77
C ASN A 28 4.38 12.83 37.30
N ALA A 29 5.38 12.04 36.98
CA ALA A 29 5.45 11.43 35.69
C ALA A 29 4.27 10.46 35.61
N SER A 30 3.15 10.93 35.08
CA SER A 30 2.12 10.02 34.56
C SER A 30 2.79 9.23 33.43
N GLU A 31 3.29 8.05 33.76
CA GLU A 31 3.41 7.00 32.78
C GLU A 31 2.00 6.80 32.23
N ASN A 32 1.71 7.42 31.10
CA ASN A 32 0.64 7.00 30.23
C ASN A 32 1.02 5.56 29.83
N ALA A 33 0.57 4.60 30.61
CA ALA A 33 0.42 3.25 30.14
C ALA A 33 -0.58 3.35 28.98
N THR A 34 -0.05 3.47 27.76
CA THR A 34 -0.83 3.22 26.55
C THR A 34 -1.33 1.79 26.72
N ASP A 35 -2.64 1.61 26.90
CA ASP A 35 -3.31 0.31 26.88
C ASP A 35 -3.04 -0.30 25.50
N THR A 36 -1.90 -0.99 25.35
CA THR A 36 -1.53 -1.67 24.13
C THR A 36 -2.40 -2.90 24.01
N LEU A 37 -3.32 -2.85 23.03
CA LEU A 37 -4.12 -4.00 22.68
C LEU A 37 -3.20 -5.12 22.13
N PRO A 38 -3.57 -6.40 22.28
CA PRO A 38 -2.83 -7.48 21.63
C PRO A 38 -2.78 -7.26 20.11
N ALA A 39 -1.84 -7.90 19.44
CA ALA A 39 -1.75 -7.84 17.97
C ALA A 39 -3.09 -8.24 17.34
N VAL A 40 -3.51 -7.49 16.31
CA VAL A 40 -4.78 -7.75 15.61
C VAL A 40 -4.73 -9.04 14.78
N GLU A 41 -3.52 -9.46 14.36
CA GLU A 41 -3.33 -10.74 13.66
C GLU A 41 -3.04 -11.86 14.64
N THR A 42 -4.03 -12.75 14.79
CA THR A 42 -3.96 -13.92 15.71
C THR A 42 -3.91 -15.27 14.98
N ASN A 43 -4.10 -15.28 13.66
CA ASN A 43 -4.03 -16.51 12.88
C ASN A 43 -2.59 -17.04 12.83
N LYS A 44 -2.47 -18.35 12.63
CA LYS A 44 -1.17 -19.00 12.45
C LYS A 44 -0.48 -18.45 11.20
N ALA A 45 0.80 -18.11 11.32
CA ALA A 45 1.65 -17.76 10.19
C ALA A 45 1.80 -18.93 9.21
N ASN A 46 2.03 -18.63 7.94
CA ASN A 46 2.28 -19.64 6.90
C ASN A 46 3.70 -20.20 6.97
N SER A 47 4.64 -19.41 7.52
CA SER A 47 6.05 -19.79 7.70
C SER A 47 6.51 -19.59 9.15
N ASP A 48 7.67 -20.19 9.47
CA ASP A 48 8.34 -19.96 10.76
C ASP A 48 9.46 -18.91 10.65
N TYR A 49 9.46 -18.11 9.57
CA TYR A 49 10.45 -17.06 9.34
C TYR A 49 10.39 -16.00 10.44
N LYS A 50 11.57 -15.46 10.78
CA LYS A 50 11.69 -14.47 11.85
C LYS A 50 11.84 -13.08 11.27
N PRO A 51 11.21 -12.07 11.86
CA PRO A 51 11.44 -10.68 11.46
C PRO A 51 12.90 -10.29 11.61
N ALA A 52 13.39 -9.41 10.73
CA ALA A 52 14.75 -8.89 10.78
C ALA A 52 14.96 -7.94 11.98
N PHE A 53 13.88 -7.33 12.47
CA PHE A 53 13.88 -6.45 13.64
C PHE A 53 12.52 -6.52 14.37
N GLU A 54 12.53 -6.06 15.61
CA GLU A 54 11.32 -6.00 16.46
C GLU A 54 10.30 -5.02 15.88
N GLY A 55 9.02 -5.42 15.88
CA GLY A 55 7.91 -4.63 15.34
C GLY A 55 7.72 -4.70 13.83
N GLN A 56 8.54 -5.48 13.09
CA GLN A 56 8.40 -5.63 11.64
C GLN A 56 7.13 -6.39 11.21
N THR A 57 6.49 -7.10 12.12
CA THR A 57 5.23 -7.84 11.89
C THR A 57 4.43 -7.94 13.17
N ARG A 58 3.11 -8.21 13.08
CA ARG A 58 2.23 -8.50 14.23
C ARG A 58 2.34 -7.47 15.35
N ILE A 59 2.43 -6.20 14.97
CA ILE A 59 2.44 -5.10 15.93
C ILE A 59 1.14 -5.12 16.76
N HIS A 60 1.18 -4.54 17.95
CA HIS A 60 0.02 -4.42 18.81
C HIS A 60 -1.13 -3.65 18.14
N GLY A 61 -2.35 -4.02 18.52
CA GLY A 61 -3.56 -3.35 18.07
C GLY A 61 -3.68 -1.95 18.66
N VAL A 62 -4.29 -1.07 17.89
CA VAL A 62 -4.74 0.25 18.35
C VAL A 62 -6.22 0.40 18.01
N LYS A 63 -6.90 1.32 18.66
CA LYS A 63 -8.32 1.59 18.40
C LYS A 63 -8.57 3.08 18.30
N THR A 64 -9.28 3.46 17.26
CA THR A 64 -9.78 4.83 17.09
C THR A 64 -10.70 5.21 18.24
N ALA A 65 -10.38 6.28 18.97
CA ALA A 65 -11.19 6.80 20.05
C ALA A 65 -12.32 7.72 19.55
N THR A 66 -12.08 8.46 18.47
CA THR A 66 -13.08 9.30 17.81
C THR A 66 -14.19 8.42 17.21
N GLU A 67 -15.43 8.66 17.61
CA GLU A 67 -16.56 7.96 16.99
C GLU A 67 -16.67 8.28 15.51
N TYR A 68 -16.65 7.26 14.68
CA TYR A 68 -16.86 7.37 13.23
C TYR A 68 -18.01 6.49 12.77
N GLN A 69 -18.52 6.79 11.59
CA GLN A 69 -19.57 6.03 10.93
C GLN A 69 -19.15 5.76 9.49
N HIS A 70 -19.72 4.72 8.89
CA HIS A 70 -19.58 4.46 7.47
C HIS A 70 -20.93 4.27 6.82
N LYS A 71 -20.99 4.53 5.54
CA LYS A 71 -22.17 4.27 4.70
C LYS A 71 -21.75 3.80 3.31
N VAL A 72 -22.60 3.01 2.67
CA VAL A 72 -22.49 2.73 1.24
C VAL A 72 -23.02 3.95 0.48
N VAL A 73 -22.16 4.61 -0.29
CA VAL A 73 -22.51 5.74 -1.15
C VAL A 73 -23.23 5.22 -2.40
N THR A 74 -22.70 4.18 -3.01
CA THR A 74 -23.33 3.46 -4.15
C THR A 74 -22.86 2.00 -4.17
N ASN A 75 -23.65 1.13 -4.80
CA ASN A 75 -23.33 -0.28 -5.08
C ASN A 75 -23.49 -0.60 -6.58
N LYS A 76 -23.37 0.41 -7.44
CA LYS A 76 -23.66 0.32 -8.88
C LYS A 76 -22.40 0.27 -9.75
N LEU A 77 -21.21 0.21 -9.13
CA LEU A 77 -19.96 0.08 -9.87
C LEU A 77 -19.74 -1.38 -10.30
N THR A 78 -18.98 -1.58 -11.36
CA THR A 78 -18.66 -2.92 -11.87
C THR A 78 -17.15 -3.15 -11.81
N SER A 79 -16.70 -4.01 -10.88
CA SER A 79 -15.27 -4.31 -10.68
C SER A 79 -14.39 -3.04 -10.66
N PRO A 80 -14.66 -2.05 -9.79
CA PRO A 80 -13.88 -0.82 -9.73
C PRO A 80 -12.47 -1.11 -9.25
N TRP A 81 -11.47 -0.35 -9.76
CA TRP A 81 -10.07 -0.61 -9.44
C TRP A 81 -9.33 0.57 -8.81
N GLY A 82 -9.47 1.78 -9.31
CA GLY A 82 -8.78 2.97 -8.81
C GLY A 82 -9.70 4.16 -8.59
N ILE A 83 -9.36 4.99 -7.62
CA ILE A 83 -10.08 6.23 -7.28
C ILE A 83 -9.14 7.42 -7.46
N SER A 84 -9.62 8.47 -8.13
CA SER A 84 -9.07 9.82 -8.06
C SER A 84 -10.15 10.79 -7.60
N VAL A 85 -9.79 11.74 -6.74
CA VAL A 85 -10.72 12.75 -6.23
C VAL A 85 -10.65 13.98 -7.13
N LEU A 86 -11.78 14.40 -7.68
CA LEU A 86 -11.89 15.62 -8.47
C LEU A 86 -11.89 16.86 -7.55
N PRO A 87 -11.50 18.04 -8.07
CA PRO A 87 -11.44 19.27 -7.26
C PRO A 87 -12.77 19.67 -6.61
N ASP A 88 -13.89 19.29 -7.22
CA ASP A 88 -15.24 19.51 -6.69
C ASP A 88 -15.70 18.46 -5.66
N GLY A 89 -14.84 17.49 -5.33
CA GLY A 89 -15.09 16.43 -4.37
C GLY A 89 -15.76 15.18 -4.93
N ARG A 90 -16.19 15.18 -6.19
CA ARG A 90 -16.66 13.96 -6.87
C ARG A 90 -15.49 12.99 -7.08
N LEU A 91 -15.79 11.74 -7.33
CA LEU A 91 -14.80 10.68 -7.50
C LEU A 91 -14.76 10.21 -8.95
N LEU A 92 -13.58 10.19 -9.56
CA LEU A 92 -13.31 9.57 -10.84
C LEU A 92 -12.80 8.15 -10.58
N ILE A 93 -13.51 7.14 -11.08
CA ILE A 93 -13.30 5.73 -10.76
C ILE A 93 -13.09 4.92 -12.03
N THR A 94 -12.06 4.08 -12.05
CA THR A 94 -11.84 3.09 -13.10
C THR A 94 -12.65 1.82 -12.82
N GLU A 95 -13.26 1.25 -13.87
CA GLU A 95 -13.83 -0.10 -13.88
C GLU A 95 -12.98 -1.00 -14.79
N ASN A 96 -12.68 -2.22 -14.36
CA ASN A 96 -11.70 -3.13 -15.01
C ASN A 96 -11.93 -3.30 -16.51
N ALA A 97 -13.20 -3.33 -16.95
CA ALA A 97 -13.57 -3.52 -18.34
C ALA A 97 -13.21 -2.36 -19.29
N GLY A 98 -12.43 -1.37 -18.83
CA GLY A 98 -12.02 -0.23 -19.66
C GLY A 98 -13.01 0.94 -19.62
N VAL A 99 -13.69 1.12 -18.50
CA VAL A 99 -14.69 2.17 -18.32
C VAL A 99 -14.23 3.14 -17.22
N LEU A 100 -14.50 4.43 -17.40
CA LEU A 100 -14.40 5.46 -16.36
C LEU A 100 -15.82 5.89 -15.94
N ARG A 101 -15.97 6.16 -14.63
CA ARG A 101 -17.18 6.71 -14.01
C ARG A 101 -16.86 7.91 -13.14
N ILE A 102 -17.75 8.90 -13.15
CA ILE A 102 -17.79 9.93 -12.10
C ILE A 102 -18.89 9.57 -11.13
N VAL A 103 -18.55 9.54 -9.85
CA VAL A 103 -19.49 9.27 -8.75
C VAL A 103 -19.62 10.49 -7.88
N SER A 104 -20.86 10.99 -7.74
CA SER A 104 -21.19 12.10 -6.84
C SER A 104 -21.38 11.61 -5.41
N LEU A 105 -21.24 12.52 -4.43
CA LEU A 105 -21.33 12.17 -3.00
C LEU A 105 -22.75 11.75 -2.57
N ASP A 106 -23.77 12.01 -3.38
CA ASP A 106 -25.14 11.53 -3.20
C ASP A 106 -25.36 10.09 -3.73
N GLY A 107 -24.34 9.48 -4.34
CA GLY A 107 -24.39 8.13 -4.90
C GLY A 107 -24.81 8.04 -6.36
N THR A 108 -24.97 9.18 -7.04
CA THR A 108 -25.22 9.21 -8.47
C THR A 108 -23.96 8.78 -9.22
N VAL A 109 -24.08 7.79 -10.11
CA VAL A 109 -23.01 7.27 -10.97
C VAL A 109 -23.28 7.77 -12.40
N SER A 110 -22.28 8.34 -13.04
CA SER A 110 -22.38 8.83 -14.43
C SER A 110 -22.57 7.68 -15.43
N GLU A 111 -22.99 8.01 -16.64
CA GLU A 111 -22.80 7.12 -17.79
C GLU A 111 -21.32 6.83 -18.01
N ALA A 112 -21.00 5.79 -18.79
CA ALA A 112 -19.65 5.42 -19.14
C ALA A 112 -18.93 6.56 -19.89
N ILE A 113 -17.77 6.98 -19.39
CA ILE A 113 -16.90 7.92 -20.09
C ILE A 113 -16.12 7.12 -21.13
N THR A 114 -16.22 7.53 -22.39
CA THR A 114 -15.63 6.86 -23.54
C THR A 114 -14.27 7.45 -23.96
N GLY A 115 -13.65 6.94 -25.03
CA GLY A 115 -12.41 7.52 -25.60
C GLY A 115 -11.11 6.92 -25.04
N LEU A 116 -11.20 5.88 -24.19
CA LEU A 116 -10.03 5.16 -23.69
C LEU A 116 -9.50 4.14 -24.71
N PRO A 117 -8.20 3.83 -24.69
CA PRO A 117 -7.63 2.69 -25.40
C PRO A 117 -8.28 1.37 -24.97
N LYS A 118 -8.22 0.37 -25.86
CA LYS A 118 -8.68 -0.98 -25.56
C LYS A 118 -7.83 -1.60 -24.45
N VAL A 119 -8.47 -2.29 -23.52
CA VAL A 119 -7.82 -3.02 -22.43
C VAL A 119 -7.91 -4.55 -22.62
N ASP A 120 -6.99 -5.29 -22.02
CA ASP A 120 -7.10 -6.73 -21.78
C ASP A 120 -7.59 -6.93 -20.34
N ASP A 121 -8.89 -7.14 -20.15
CA ASP A 121 -9.54 -7.26 -18.84
C ASP A 121 -9.57 -8.70 -18.30
N ASN A 122 -8.72 -9.57 -18.84
CA ASN A 122 -8.60 -10.94 -18.36
C ASN A 122 -7.90 -11.00 -16.99
N ALA A 123 -8.48 -11.73 -16.05
CA ALA A 123 -7.97 -12.01 -14.72
C ALA A 123 -7.61 -10.73 -13.92
N GLN A 124 -6.31 -10.39 -13.75
CA GLN A 124 -5.88 -9.18 -13.04
C GLN A 124 -5.61 -7.98 -13.97
N GLY A 125 -5.83 -8.14 -15.26
CA GLY A 125 -5.71 -7.07 -16.25
C GLY A 125 -6.90 -6.11 -16.22
N GLY A 126 -6.97 -5.20 -17.18
CA GLY A 126 -8.04 -4.23 -17.36
C GLY A 126 -7.59 -2.78 -17.21
N LEU A 127 -8.54 -1.89 -16.94
CA LEU A 127 -8.27 -0.51 -16.55
C LEU A 127 -7.93 -0.49 -15.05
N LEU A 128 -6.75 0.04 -14.71
CA LEU A 128 -6.15 -0.09 -13.38
C LEU A 128 -6.12 1.25 -12.64
N GLY A 129 -4.94 1.71 -12.22
CA GLY A 129 -4.75 2.94 -11.47
C GLY A 129 -5.10 4.19 -12.27
N ILE A 130 -5.54 5.23 -11.57
CA ILE A 130 -5.91 6.52 -12.15
C ILE A 130 -5.42 7.66 -11.26
N THR A 131 -4.99 8.74 -11.88
CA THR A 131 -4.72 10.00 -11.20
C THR A 131 -5.08 11.18 -12.12
N ILE A 132 -5.42 12.32 -11.54
CA ILE A 132 -5.59 13.56 -12.29
C ILE A 132 -4.32 14.40 -12.22
N ASP A 133 -4.12 15.25 -13.22
CA ASP A 133 -3.04 16.22 -13.22
C ASP A 133 -3.12 17.14 -11.99
N PRO A 134 -2.00 17.51 -11.35
CA PRO A 134 -2.02 18.55 -10.30
C PRO A 134 -2.67 19.86 -10.73
N GLU A 135 -2.63 20.19 -12.03
CA GLU A 135 -3.27 21.37 -12.63
C GLU A 135 -4.62 21.04 -13.29
N PHE A 136 -5.31 19.98 -12.82
CA PHE A 136 -6.56 19.49 -13.45
C PHE A 136 -7.64 20.58 -13.61
N GLU A 137 -7.77 21.50 -12.68
CA GLU A 137 -8.72 22.62 -12.79
C GLU A 137 -8.49 23.45 -14.05
N ASN A 138 -7.25 23.55 -14.51
CA ASN A 138 -6.86 24.34 -15.67
C ASN A 138 -6.83 23.51 -16.96
N ASN A 139 -6.37 22.23 -16.89
CA ASN A 139 -6.08 21.43 -18.07
C ASN A 139 -6.98 20.20 -18.25
N ARG A 140 -7.69 19.79 -17.19
CA ARG A 140 -8.57 18.61 -17.14
C ARG A 140 -7.88 17.30 -17.57
N MET A 141 -6.55 17.22 -17.42
CA MET A 141 -5.78 16.05 -17.83
C MET A 141 -5.94 14.91 -16.81
N VAL A 142 -6.12 13.71 -17.33
CA VAL A 142 -6.23 12.44 -16.61
C VAL A 142 -5.15 11.49 -17.08
N TYR A 143 -4.57 10.75 -16.15
CA TYR A 143 -3.59 9.70 -16.41
C TYR A 143 -4.08 8.38 -15.82
N TRP A 144 -3.91 7.31 -16.56
CA TRP A 144 -4.33 5.97 -16.10
C TRP A 144 -3.37 4.89 -16.53
N ALA A 145 -3.25 3.85 -15.71
CA ALA A 145 -2.56 2.62 -16.05
C ALA A 145 -3.57 1.57 -16.52
N PHE A 146 -3.19 0.72 -17.44
CA PHE A 146 -4.05 -0.33 -17.97
C PHE A 146 -3.22 -1.48 -18.55
N SER A 147 -3.84 -2.65 -18.74
CA SER A 147 -3.25 -3.73 -19.49
C SER A 147 -3.54 -3.54 -20.98
N GLU A 148 -2.52 -3.19 -21.77
CA GLU A 148 -2.61 -3.00 -23.22
C GLU A 148 -2.43 -4.34 -23.93
N PRO A 149 -3.45 -4.82 -24.70
CA PRO A 149 -3.30 -6.01 -25.54
C PRO A 149 -2.43 -5.70 -26.76
N VAL A 150 -1.42 -6.52 -27.02
CA VAL A 150 -0.53 -6.40 -28.16
C VAL A 150 -0.26 -7.75 -28.80
N SER A 151 0.39 -7.76 -29.98
CA SER A 151 0.85 -9.02 -30.58
C SER A 151 1.85 -9.73 -29.65
N GLY A 152 1.56 -10.99 -29.31
CA GLY A 152 2.40 -11.80 -28.43
C GLY A 152 2.14 -11.62 -26.94
N GLY A 153 1.01 -10.98 -26.55
CA GLY A 153 0.59 -10.88 -25.15
C GLY A 153 0.03 -9.50 -24.76
N ASN A 154 0.49 -9.01 -23.64
CA ASN A 154 0.07 -7.72 -23.10
C ASN A 154 1.19 -7.12 -22.23
N HIS A 155 1.00 -5.88 -21.82
CA HIS A 155 1.86 -5.24 -20.82
C HIS A 155 1.06 -4.19 -20.03
N THR A 156 1.58 -3.77 -18.91
CA THR A 156 1.09 -2.58 -18.22
C THR A 156 1.52 -1.36 -19.02
N ALA A 157 0.57 -0.48 -19.35
CA ALA A 157 0.83 0.78 -20.05
C ALA A 157 0.27 1.94 -19.25
N VAL A 158 0.81 3.14 -19.51
CA VAL A 158 0.27 4.41 -19.01
C VAL A 158 -0.23 5.21 -20.20
N ALA A 159 -1.43 5.73 -20.09
CA ALA A 159 -1.98 6.68 -21.05
C ALA A 159 -2.43 7.96 -20.34
N LYS A 160 -2.57 9.03 -21.12
CA LYS A 160 -3.15 10.31 -20.71
C LYS A 160 -4.19 10.78 -21.71
N GLY A 161 -5.05 11.68 -21.29
CA GLY A 161 -6.02 12.36 -22.13
C GLY A 161 -6.78 13.43 -21.37
N ARG A 162 -7.48 14.31 -22.09
CA ARG A 162 -8.26 15.37 -21.47
C ARG A 162 -9.70 14.88 -21.23
N LEU A 163 -10.21 15.03 -20.02
CA LEU A 163 -11.64 14.84 -19.74
C LEU A 163 -12.42 15.99 -20.40
N SER A 164 -13.34 15.67 -21.32
CA SER A 164 -14.17 16.66 -22.02
C SER A 164 -14.97 17.53 -21.03
N ASP A 165 -15.40 18.72 -21.47
CA ASP A 165 -16.11 19.66 -20.59
C ASP A 165 -17.51 19.13 -20.20
N ASP A 166 -18.12 18.28 -21.02
CA ASP A 166 -19.38 17.59 -20.73
C ASP A 166 -19.18 16.26 -19.95
N GLU A 167 -17.93 15.90 -19.64
CA GLU A 167 -17.53 14.72 -18.87
C GLU A 167 -17.96 13.37 -19.46
N LYS A 168 -18.12 13.29 -20.79
CA LYS A 168 -18.56 12.06 -21.46
C LYS A 168 -17.48 11.32 -22.22
N THR A 169 -16.34 11.96 -22.46
CA THR A 169 -15.26 11.35 -23.22
C THR A 169 -13.87 11.82 -22.76
N ILE A 170 -12.89 10.97 -22.95
CA ILE A 170 -11.48 11.34 -22.90
C ILE A 170 -11.05 11.74 -24.30
N GLU A 171 -10.67 12.99 -24.47
CA GLU A 171 -10.18 13.58 -25.70
C GLU A 171 -8.66 13.35 -25.83
N ASN A 172 -8.19 13.11 -27.07
CA ASN A 172 -6.76 12.98 -27.40
C ASN A 172 -6.03 11.95 -26.50
N ALA A 173 -6.68 10.81 -26.25
CA ALA A 173 -6.05 9.74 -25.48
C ALA A 173 -4.80 9.22 -26.20
N GLU A 174 -3.67 9.20 -25.52
CA GLU A 174 -2.40 8.68 -26.02
C GLU A 174 -1.68 7.83 -24.99
N VAL A 175 -1.03 6.75 -25.46
CA VAL A 175 -0.18 5.89 -24.61
C VAL A 175 1.20 6.50 -24.54
N ILE A 176 1.62 6.88 -23.34
CA ILE A 176 2.89 7.57 -23.10
C ILE A 176 4.01 6.67 -22.60
N PHE A 177 3.67 5.51 -22.01
CA PHE A 177 4.67 4.57 -21.49
C PHE A 177 4.17 3.12 -21.56
N ARG A 178 5.10 2.17 -21.74
CA ARG A 178 4.85 0.73 -21.77
C ARG A 178 5.90 -0.02 -20.97
N VAL A 179 5.46 -0.85 -20.06
CA VAL A 179 6.31 -1.77 -19.30
C VAL A 179 6.84 -2.86 -20.23
N THR A 180 8.13 -3.16 -20.15
CA THR A 180 8.81 -4.13 -21.01
C THR A 180 9.58 -5.18 -20.22
N PRO A 181 9.71 -6.41 -20.76
CA PRO A 181 9.16 -6.92 -22.01
C PRO A 181 7.65 -7.17 -21.95
N THR A 182 7.04 -7.28 -23.13
CA THR A 182 5.68 -7.87 -23.30
C THR A 182 5.69 -9.32 -22.85
N TYR A 183 4.58 -9.77 -22.22
CA TYR A 183 4.42 -11.13 -21.77
C TYR A 183 2.98 -11.63 -21.94
N ASP A 184 2.80 -12.90 -22.34
CA ASP A 184 1.48 -13.53 -22.44
C ASP A 184 1.04 -14.12 -21.09
N GLY A 185 0.99 -13.29 -20.06
CA GLY A 185 0.49 -13.60 -18.73
C GLY A 185 -0.63 -12.65 -18.34
N LYS A 186 -1.45 -13.05 -17.35
CA LYS A 186 -2.66 -12.32 -16.94
C LYS A 186 -2.68 -11.92 -15.46
N LEU A 187 -1.51 -12.01 -14.81
CA LEU A 187 -1.36 -11.72 -13.39
C LEU A 187 -0.24 -10.68 -13.17
N HIS A 188 -0.16 -10.13 -11.97
CA HIS A 188 0.89 -9.21 -11.49
C HIS A 188 1.20 -8.08 -12.46
N TYR A 189 0.22 -7.26 -12.77
CA TYR A 189 0.42 -6.05 -13.59
C TYR A 189 1.01 -4.88 -12.81
N GLY A 190 0.90 -4.87 -11.47
CA GLY A 190 1.09 -3.65 -10.69
C GLY A 190 -0.02 -2.65 -10.99
N GLY A 191 0.33 -1.56 -11.67
CA GLY A 191 -0.62 -0.63 -12.27
C GLY A 191 -1.13 0.48 -11.35
N ARG A 192 -0.58 0.65 -10.13
CA ARG A 192 -0.87 1.84 -9.33
C ARG A 192 -0.12 3.04 -9.93
N LEU A 193 -0.80 4.17 -10.04
CA LEU A 193 -0.30 5.39 -10.65
C LEU A 193 -0.60 6.59 -9.76
N ILE A 194 0.41 7.37 -9.41
CA ILE A 194 0.29 8.61 -8.66
C ILE A 194 1.26 9.67 -9.19
N PHE A 195 1.05 10.94 -8.83
CA PHE A 195 2.06 11.98 -8.96
C PHE A 195 2.94 12.04 -7.72
N ASP A 196 4.24 12.32 -7.91
CA ASP A 196 5.11 12.73 -6.83
C ASP A 196 5.04 14.25 -6.61
N ASN A 197 5.71 14.75 -5.57
CA ASN A 197 5.72 16.17 -5.21
C ASN A 197 6.48 17.07 -6.21
N THR A 198 7.13 16.48 -7.21
CA THR A 198 7.88 17.20 -8.25
C THR A 198 7.16 17.20 -9.61
N GLY A 199 5.95 16.64 -9.64
CA GLY A 199 5.11 16.60 -10.85
C GLY A 199 5.45 15.46 -11.82
N HIS A 200 6.20 14.43 -11.37
CA HIS A 200 6.42 13.23 -12.14
C HIS A 200 5.44 12.12 -11.80
N LEU A 201 5.16 11.27 -12.76
CA LEU A 201 4.32 10.08 -12.55
C LEU A 201 5.17 8.95 -11.96
N ILE A 202 4.65 8.33 -10.90
CA ILE A 202 5.16 7.09 -10.32
C ILE A 202 4.20 5.98 -10.69
N LEU A 203 4.72 4.95 -11.39
CA LEU A 203 3.99 3.75 -11.79
C LEU A 203 4.57 2.53 -11.08
N SER A 204 3.72 1.69 -10.52
CA SER A 204 4.11 0.35 -10.08
C SER A 204 3.98 -0.67 -11.20
N SER A 205 4.94 -1.60 -11.30
CA SER A 205 4.94 -2.70 -12.26
C SER A 205 5.22 -4.02 -11.57
N GLY A 206 4.37 -5.00 -11.79
CA GLY A 206 4.54 -6.36 -11.28
C GLY A 206 5.42 -7.23 -12.20
N GLU A 207 5.88 -8.38 -11.67
CA GLU A 207 6.78 -9.31 -12.38
C GLU A 207 6.04 -10.38 -13.20
N ARG A 208 4.71 -10.32 -13.30
CA ARG A 208 3.81 -11.13 -14.13
C ARG A 208 3.51 -12.54 -13.62
N SER A 209 3.93 -12.88 -12.38
CA SER A 209 3.56 -14.12 -11.65
C SER A 209 3.95 -15.44 -12.31
N ASP A 210 5.03 -15.47 -13.07
CA ASP A 210 5.54 -16.67 -13.71
C ASP A 210 6.99 -16.93 -13.31
N LEU A 211 7.41 -18.20 -13.26
CA LEU A 211 8.80 -18.57 -12.98
C LEU A 211 9.77 -18.04 -14.06
N GLU A 212 9.32 -17.91 -15.31
CA GLU A 212 10.10 -17.31 -16.39
C GLU A 212 10.34 -15.81 -16.18
N THR A 213 9.33 -15.09 -15.69
CA THR A 213 9.40 -13.64 -15.54
C THR A 213 9.86 -13.20 -14.15
N ARG A 214 9.74 -14.05 -13.13
CA ARG A 214 10.16 -13.79 -11.75
C ARG A 214 11.59 -13.21 -11.63
N PRO A 215 12.62 -13.74 -12.35
CA PRO A 215 13.97 -13.18 -12.29
C PRO A 215 14.08 -11.75 -12.85
N ARG A 216 13.11 -11.29 -13.67
CA ARG A 216 13.09 -9.95 -14.23
C ARG A 216 12.97 -8.85 -13.15
N ALA A 217 12.44 -9.18 -11.99
CA ALA A 217 12.43 -8.25 -10.86
C ALA A 217 13.85 -7.80 -10.48
N GLN A 218 14.86 -8.65 -10.67
CA GLN A 218 16.28 -8.38 -10.43
C GLN A 218 17.06 -7.89 -11.66
N ASP A 219 16.42 -7.81 -12.83
CA ASP A 219 17.04 -7.39 -14.10
C ASP A 219 16.78 -5.90 -14.36
N LEU A 220 17.81 -5.06 -14.32
CA LEU A 220 17.71 -3.63 -14.62
C LEU A 220 17.51 -3.30 -16.11
N LYS A 221 17.52 -4.30 -17.01
CA LYS A 221 17.13 -4.18 -18.42
C LYS A 221 15.66 -4.50 -18.67
N SER A 222 14.89 -4.68 -17.63
CA SER A 222 13.45 -4.96 -17.64
C SER A 222 12.73 -4.01 -16.72
N THR A 223 11.56 -3.54 -17.10
CA THR A 223 10.68 -2.76 -16.21
C THR A 223 9.65 -3.61 -15.48
N LEU A 224 9.74 -4.95 -15.52
CA LEU A 224 8.94 -5.85 -14.73
C LEU A 224 9.45 -5.92 -13.28
N GLY A 225 8.55 -5.82 -12.29
CA GLY A 225 8.88 -5.83 -10.86
C GLY A 225 9.65 -4.57 -10.43
N LYS A 226 9.14 -3.40 -10.81
CA LYS A 226 9.79 -2.09 -10.60
C LYS A 226 8.81 -1.03 -10.09
N ILE A 227 9.35 -0.04 -9.41
CA ILE A 227 8.75 1.30 -9.36
C ILE A 227 9.42 2.13 -10.44
N ILE A 228 8.62 2.78 -11.26
CA ILE A 228 9.01 3.53 -12.45
C ILE A 228 8.66 5.00 -12.21
N ARG A 229 9.58 5.92 -12.57
CA ARG A 229 9.34 7.36 -12.45
C ARG A 229 9.58 8.06 -13.77
N ILE A 230 8.54 8.68 -14.31
CA ILE A 230 8.51 9.29 -15.64
C ILE A 230 7.87 10.68 -15.64
N THR A 231 8.17 11.46 -16.64
CA THR A 231 7.48 12.73 -16.91
C THR A 231 6.06 12.49 -17.40
N THR A 232 5.23 13.52 -17.46
CA THR A 232 3.88 13.50 -18.03
C THR A 232 3.86 13.19 -19.56
N ASP A 233 5.03 13.14 -20.21
CA ASP A 233 5.19 12.70 -21.60
C ASP A 233 5.83 11.29 -21.72
N GLY A 234 5.93 10.56 -20.59
CA GLY A 234 6.44 9.19 -20.58
C GLY A 234 7.96 9.04 -20.68
N LYS A 235 8.73 10.13 -20.57
CA LYS A 235 10.20 10.10 -20.57
C LYS A 235 10.71 9.84 -19.15
N PRO A 236 11.88 9.21 -18.98
CA PRO A 236 12.52 9.11 -17.68
C PRO A 236 12.67 10.49 -17.04
N ALA A 237 12.39 10.62 -15.75
CA ALA A 237 12.68 11.85 -15.01
C ALA A 237 14.19 12.08 -14.96
N SER A 238 14.64 13.31 -15.16
CA SER A 238 16.06 13.64 -15.37
C SER A 238 16.95 13.40 -14.14
N ASP A 239 16.35 13.28 -12.98
CA ASP A 239 16.98 13.03 -11.68
C ASP A 239 16.76 11.58 -11.17
N ASN A 240 16.35 10.67 -12.04
CA ASN A 240 16.23 9.25 -11.70
C ASN A 240 17.60 8.64 -11.39
N PRO A 241 17.67 7.63 -10.50
CA PRO A 241 18.94 7.10 -10.01
C PRO A 241 19.82 6.44 -11.09
N PHE A 242 19.23 5.97 -12.18
CA PHE A 242 19.94 5.25 -13.25
C PHE A 242 20.15 6.08 -14.52
N ILE A 243 19.94 7.39 -14.47
CA ILE A 243 20.25 8.28 -15.60
C ILE A 243 21.74 8.18 -15.94
N GLY A 244 22.03 7.85 -17.21
CA GLY A 244 23.41 7.69 -17.71
C GLY A 244 24.06 6.34 -17.41
N ASP A 245 23.42 5.44 -16.67
CA ASP A 245 23.89 4.07 -16.48
C ASP A 245 23.53 3.21 -17.69
N SER A 246 24.54 2.77 -18.44
CA SER A 246 24.34 1.89 -19.60
C SER A 246 23.83 0.49 -19.23
N ASN A 247 23.89 0.09 -17.97
CA ASN A 247 23.45 -1.22 -17.48
C ASN A 247 22.03 -1.24 -16.94
N ALA A 248 21.35 -0.10 -16.85
CA ALA A 248 20.00 0.03 -16.35
C ALA A 248 19.10 0.82 -17.30
N LEU A 249 17.79 0.63 -17.19
CA LEU A 249 16.79 1.46 -17.87
C LEU A 249 16.60 2.74 -17.03
N PRO A 250 16.68 3.94 -17.64
CA PRO A 250 16.71 5.22 -16.93
C PRO A 250 15.39 5.59 -16.24
N GLU A 251 14.28 4.98 -16.62
CA GLU A 251 12.96 5.17 -16.01
C GLU A 251 12.79 4.41 -14.69
N ILE A 252 13.66 3.46 -14.34
CA ILE A 252 13.59 2.69 -13.10
C ILE A 252 13.92 3.62 -11.92
N TYR A 253 13.03 3.64 -10.92
CA TYR A 253 13.24 4.33 -9.66
C TYR A 253 13.71 3.37 -8.55
N SER A 254 13.04 2.23 -8.38
CA SER A 254 13.46 1.11 -7.52
C SER A 254 13.14 -0.23 -8.16
N TRP A 255 13.71 -1.32 -7.64
CA TRP A 255 13.65 -2.63 -8.26
C TRP A 255 13.57 -3.77 -7.24
N GLY A 256 13.37 -4.99 -7.72
CA GLY A 256 13.23 -6.14 -6.83
C GLY A 256 11.86 -6.25 -6.18
N HIS A 257 10.80 -5.84 -6.88
CA HIS A 257 9.41 -5.92 -6.44
C HIS A 257 8.70 -7.12 -7.06
N ARG A 258 7.70 -7.66 -6.33
CA ARG A 258 6.86 -8.75 -6.84
C ARG A 258 5.61 -8.22 -7.55
N ASN A 259 4.69 -7.60 -6.85
CA ASN A 259 3.46 -7.05 -7.42
C ASN A 259 2.95 -5.86 -6.58
N PRO A 260 3.56 -4.70 -6.72
CA PRO A 260 3.16 -3.49 -6.01
C PRO A 260 1.74 -3.06 -6.40
N GLN A 261 0.84 -2.92 -5.42
CA GLN A 261 -0.56 -2.59 -5.63
C GLN A 261 -0.98 -1.27 -5.01
N GLY A 262 -0.26 -0.78 -4.02
CA GLY A 262 -0.48 0.49 -3.38
C GLY A 262 0.72 1.43 -3.51
N LEU A 263 0.47 2.72 -3.73
CA LEU A 263 1.45 3.79 -3.69
C LEU A 263 0.85 5.00 -2.97
N ALA A 264 1.61 5.62 -2.08
CA ALA A 264 1.23 6.87 -1.45
C ALA A 264 2.47 7.71 -1.10
N ILE A 265 2.30 9.03 -1.12
CA ILE A 265 3.31 9.98 -0.64
C ILE A 265 2.95 10.39 0.78
N HIS A 266 3.89 10.31 1.71
CA HIS A 266 3.69 10.78 3.07
C HIS A 266 3.56 12.31 3.07
N PRO A 267 2.47 12.88 3.62
CA PRO A 267 2.13 14.29 3.42
C PRO A 267 3.12 15.29 4.04
N GLU A 268 3.85 14.90 5.09
CA GLU A 268 4.78 15.79 5.78
C GLU A 268 6.24 15.57 5.33
N THR A 269 6.65 14.31 5.08
CA THR A 269 8.05 14.01 4.73
C THR A 269 8.30 13.97 3.23
N GLY A 270 7.26 13.74 2.42
CA GLY A 270 7.38 13.54 0.98
C GLY A 270 7.91 12.14 0.60
N ASP A 271 8.10 11.25 1.56
CA ASP A 271 8.57 9.89 1.30
C ASP A 271 7.52 9.10 0.50
N LEU A 272 8.00 8.34 -0.47
CA LEU A 272 7.19 7.40 -1.23
C LEU A 272 7.05 6.10 -0.44
N TRP A 273 5.83 5.63 -0.27
CA TRP A 273 5.49 4.36 0.35
C TRP A 273 4.77 3.46 -0.65
N GLU A 274 4.95 2.16 -0.49
CA GLU A 274 4.45 1.14 -1.40
C GLU A 274 4.00 -0.08 -0.60
N THR A 275 2.92 -0.76 -1.08
CA THR A 275 2.53 -2.08 -0.60
C THR A 275 2.48 -3.08 -1.74
N GLU A 276 2.97 -4.30 -1.48
CA GLU A 276 2.98 -5.36 -2.48
C GLU A 276 2.52 -6.72 -1.94
N PHE A 277 2.03 -7.54 -2.85
CA PHE A 277 1.67 -8.91 -2.56
C PHE A 277 2.91 -9.78 -2.39
N GLY A 278 3.02 -10.43 -1.25
CA GLY A 278 3.81 -11.64 -1.10
C GLY A 278 3.20 -12.82 -1.84
N PRO A 279 3.85 -13.98 -1.83
CA PRO A 279 3.25 -15.22 -2.32
C PRO A 279 2.23 -15.79 -1.29
N ARG A 280 2.53 -16.85 -0.60
CA ARG A 280 1.75 -17.34 0.52
C ARG A 280 2.37 -16.82 1.82
N GLY A 281 1.84 -15.73 2.38
CA GLY A 281 2.47 -14.91 3.42
C GLY A 281 3.46 -13.89 2.85
N GLY A 282 3.96 -13.00 3.68
CA GLY A 282 4.98 -12.02 3.32
C GLY A 282 4.51 -10.91 2.39
N ASP A 283 3.26 -10.47 2.51
CA ASP A 283 2.84 -9.19 1.95
C ASP A 283 3.62 -8.07 2.64
N GLU A 284 4.03 -7.03 1.92
CA GLU A 284 4.97 -6.04 2.42
C GLU A 284 4.43 -4.61 2.38
N LEU A 285 4.89 -3.82 3.34
CA LEU A 285 4.86 -2.36 3.30
C LEU A 285 6.30 -1.85 3.24
N ASN A 286 6.62 -1.12 2.21
CA ASN A 286 7.94 -0.59 1.91
C ASN A 286 7.95 0.94 1.92
N ARG A 287 9.04 1.55 2.43
CA ARG A 287 9.39 2.95 2.17
C ARG A 287 10.39 2.99 1.03
N ILE A 288 10.00 3.60 -0.08
CA ILE A 288 10.73 3.51 -1.35
C ILE A 288 11.77 4.61 -1.48
N GLU A 289 13.02 4.22 -1.71
CA GLU A 289 14.14 5.09 -2.02
C GLU A 289 14.68 4.80 -3.42
N GLY A 290 15.07 5.85 -4.12
CA GLY A 290 15.61 5.73 -5.47
C GLY A 290 16.90 4.91 -5.53
N GLY A 291 17.01 4.02 -6.52
CA GLY A 291 18.17 3.16 -6.74
C GLY A 291 18.28 1.92 -5.85
N LYS A 292 17.31 1.68 -4.97
CA LYS A 292 17.32 0.59 -4.01
C LYS A 292 16.65 -0.68 -4.55
N ASN A 293 17.15 -1.84 -4.05
CA ASN A 293 16.67 -3.17 -4.38
C ASN A 293 15.86 -3.76 -3.21
N TYR A 294 14.57 -4.04 -3.43
CA TYR A 294 13.63 -4.57 -2.42
C TYR A 294 13.61 -6.10 -2.36
N GLY A 295 14.47 -6.76 -3.10
CA GLY A 295 14.95 -8.11 -2.86
C GLY A 295 14.18 -9.25 -3.51
N TRP A 296 12.93 -9.08 -3.95
CA TRP A 296 12.20 -10.16 -4.63
C TRP A 296 12.93 -10.64 -5.89
N PRO A 297 13.09 -11.95 -6.14
CA PRO A 297 12.72 -13.11 -5.30
C PRO A 297 13.86 -13.64 -4.43
N THR A 298 14.94 -12.89 -4.25
CA THR A 298 16.13 -13.31 -3.50
C THR A 298 15.85 -13.41 -2.00
N ILE A 299 15.09 -12.45 -1.45
CA ILE A 299 14.60 -12.46 -0.08
C ILE A 299 13.07 -12.38 -0.09
N THR A 300 12.42 -13.00 0.89
CA THR A 300 10.97 -12.93 1.09
C THR A 300 10.58 -13.50 2.45
N TYR A 301 9.47 -13.02 3.01
CA TYR A 301 8.83 -13.58 4.20
C TYR A 301 7.71 -14.58 3.87
N GLY A 302 7.44 -14.81 2.59
CA GLY A 302 6.44 -15.78 2.12
C GLY A 302 7.05 -17.07 1.58
N ILE A 303 6.19 -18.04 1.34
CA ILE A 303 6.52 -19.34 0.75
C ILE A 303 5.73 -19.56 -0.54
N GLU A 304 6.08 -20.54 -1.38
CA GLU A 304 5.29 -20.90 -2.55
C GLU A 304 3.87 -21.33 -2.16
N TYR A 305 2.93 -21.22 -3.09
CA TYR A 305 1.56 -21.69 -2.86
C TYR A 305 1.48 -23.20 -2.62
N SER A 306 2.46 -23.97 -3.11
CA SER A 306 2.65 -25.40 -2.81
C SER A 306 3.02 -25.66 -1.35
N GLY A 307 3.54 -24.65 -0.63
CA GLY A 307 4.08 -24.78 0.72
C GLY A 307 5.61 -24.88 0.77
N GLU A 308 6.27 -24.98 -0.40
CA GLU A 308 7.72 -25.03 -0.47
C GLU A 308 8.34 -23.63 -0.22
N PRO A 309 9.55 -23.56 0.33
CA PRO A 309 10.26 -22.29 0.48
C PRO A 309 10.68 -21.69 -0.86
N ILE A 310 10.93 -20.38 -0.87
CA ILE A 310 11.43 -19.64 -2.04
C ILE A 310 12.91 -19.30 -1.81
N GLY A 311 13.71 -19.49 -2.88
CA GLY A 311 15.14 -19.18 -2.87
C GLY A 311 16.04 -20.35 -2.53
N ASP A 312 17.29 -20.26 -2.98
CA ASP A 312 18.40 -21.15 -2.65
C ASP A 312 19.69 -20.30 -2.58
N PRO A 313 20.17 -19.96 -1.38
CA PRO A 313 19.62 -20.29 -0.05
C PRO A 313 18.30 -19.58 0.27
N ILE A 314 17.52 -20.17 1.20
CA ILE A 314 16.31 -19.58 1.76
C ILE A 314 16.71 -18.51 2.76
N ILE A 315 16.49 -17.23 2.44
CA ILE A 315 16.88 -16.10 3.28
C ILE A 315 15.80 -15.01 3.29
N GLN A 316 15.67 -14.32 4.40
CA GLN A 316 14.75 -13.19 4.58
C GLN A 316 15.47 -11.84 4.57
N ALA A 317 16.80 -11.84 4.72
CA ALA A 317 17.61 -10.64 4.72
C ALA A 317 18.95 -10.89 4.04
N LYS A 318 19.46 -9.87 3.32
CA LYS A 318 20.77 -9.89 2.68
C LYS A 318 21.30 -8.46 2.58
N GLU A 319 22.60 -8.27 2.80
CA GLU A 319 23.25 -6.97 2.61
C GLU A 319 23.03 -6.44 1.18
N GLY A 320 22.68 -5.16 1.07
CA GLY A 320 22.37 -4.50 -0.20
C GLY A 320 20.94 -4.72 -0.70
N LEU A 321 20.10 -5.45 0.04
CA LEU A 321 18.67 -5.57 -0.20
C LEU A 321 17.90 -4.92 0.93
N GLU A 322 16.91 -4.09 0.58
CA GLU A 322 16.08 -3.39 1.55
C GLU A 322 15.11 -4.34 2.25
N GLN A 323 14.86 -4.06 3.52
CA GLN A 323 13.87 -4.78 4.31
C GLN A 323 12.55 -4.05 4.28
N PRO A 324 11.40 -4.76 4.20
CA PRO A 324 10.11 -4.10 4.38
C PRO A 324 10.03 -3.45 5.77
N VAL A 325 9.41 -2.29 5.83
CA VAL A 325 9.08 -1.62 7.10
C VAL A 325 8.15 -2.50 7.93
N TYR A 326 7.23 -3.19 7.26
CA TYR A 326 6.28 -4.10 7.88
C TYR A 326 5.89 -5.21 6.90
N TYR A 327 5.61 -6.41 7.42
CA TYR A 327 5.06 -7.50 6.59
C TYR A 327 3.92 -8.23 7.31
N TRP A 328 3.03 -8.84 6.53
CA TRP A 328 1.92 -9.65 7.03
C TRP A 328 2.11 -11.12 6.69
N ASP A 329 1.96 -11.97 7.71
CA ASP A 329 1.84 -13.41 7.56
C ASP A 329 0.87 -13.96 8.63
N PRO A 330 -0.34 -14.43 8.22
CA PRO A 330 -0.85 -14.62 6.86
C PRO A 330 -1.15 -13.33 6.11
N VAL A 331 -1.42 -13.45 4.81
CA VAL A 331 -1.61 -12.35 3.87
C VAL A 331 -2.81 -11.45 4.18
N VAL A 332 -2.66 -10.17 3.93
CA VAL A 332 -3.71 -9.14 3.85
C VAL A 332 -4.19 -8.98 2.40
N SER A 333 -3.32 -9.26 1.44
CA SER A 333 -3.42 -8.89 0.03
C SER A 333 -3.65 -7.39 -0.11
N PRO A 334 -2.64 -6.56 0.26
CA PRO A 334 -2.77 -5.10 0.31
C PRO A 334 -2.96 -4.54 -1.09
N SER A 335 -3.90 -3.64 -1.27
CA SER A 335 -4.18 -3.00 -2.54
C SER A 335 -3.96 -1.49 -2.45
N GLY A 336 -4.86 -0.65 -2.98
CA GLY A 336 -4.68 0.78 -2.91
C GLY A 336 -4.54 1.31 -1.49
N MET A 337 -3.80 2.41 -1.34
CA MET A 337 -3.52 3.00 -0.04
C MET A 337 -3.48 4.53 -0.10
N THR A 338 -3.66 5.16 1.05
CA THR A 338 -3.56 6.61 1.22
C THR A 338 -3.10 6.97 2.64
N PHE A 339 -2.27 7.99 2.75
CA PHE A 339 -2.08 8.69 4.02
C PHE A 339 -3.28 9.61 4.26
N TYR A 340 -3.61 9.82 5.54
CA TYR A 340 -4.74 10.65 5.93
C TYR A 340 -4.27 11.97 6.52
N SER A 341 -4.86 13.08 6.05
CA SER A 341 -4.44 14.43 6.44
C SER A 341 -4.80 14.81 7.88
N GLY A 342 -5.78 14.12 8.47
CA GLY A 342 -6.35 14.48 9.77
C GLY A 342 -7.53 15.45 9.67
N LYS A 343 -7.96 15.85 8.47
CA LYS A 343 -8.99 16.87 8.26
C LYS A 343 -10.36 16.48 8.83
N GLY A 344 -10.80 15.25 8.64
CA GLY A 344 -12.09 14.77 9.16
C GLY A 344 -11.96 14.18 10.58
N ILE A 345 -10.99 13.28 10.79
CA ILE A 345 -10.71 12.60 12.04
C ILE A 345 -9.27 12.91 12.44
N ALA A 346 -9.09 13.83 13.38
CA ALA A 346 -7.78 14.40 13.71
C ALA A 346 -6.76 13.32 14.20
N GLU A 347 -7.22 12.31 14.94
CA GLU A 347 -6.35 11.23 15.44
C GLU A 347 -5.82 10.31 14.35
N TRP A 348 -6.37 10.37 13.14
CA TRP A 348 -5.89 9.62 11.98
C TRP A 348 -4.82 10.38 11.19
N LYS A 349 -4.43 11.58 11.65
CA LYS A 349 -3.41 12.37 10.96
C LYS A 349 -2.13 11.56 10.76
N ASN A 350 -1.63 11.53 9.52
CA ASN A 350 -0.44 10.79 9.10
C ASN A 350 -0.53 9.25 9.25
N ASN A 351 -1.72 8.71 9.57
CA ASN A 351 -1.90 7.26 9.51
C ASN A 351 -2.05 6.82 8.06
N LEU A 352 -1.58 5.61 7.78
CA LEU A 352 -1.70 4.97 6.48
C LEU A 352 -2.90 4.03 6.47
N PHE A 353 -3.77 4.18 5.46
CA PHE A 353 -4.93 3.32 5.23
C PHE A 353 -4.68 2.47 4.00
N ILE A 354 -4.91 1.15 4.09
CA ILE A 354 -4.62 0.18 3.04
C ILE A 354 -5.85 -0.70 2.85
N GLY A 355 -6.32 -0.82 1.62
CA GLY A 355 -7.38 -1.76 1.26
C GLY A 355 -6.87 -3.20 1.29
N GLY A 356 -7.51 -4.08 2.07
CA GLY A 356 -7.20 -5.50 2.13
C GLY A 356 -8.17 -6.32 1.29
N LEU A 357 -7.66 -7.13 0.37
CA LEU A 357 -8.49 -7.94 -0.52
C LEU A 357 -8.86 -9.28 0.13
N SER A 358 -7.88 -10.11 0.47
CA SER A 358 -8.14 -11.41 1.09
C SER A 358 -8.52 -11.28 2.56
N SER A 359 -8.02 -10.28 3.24
CA SER A 359 -8.31 -9.99 4.65
C SER A 359 -9.67 -9.32 4.87
N THR A 360 -10.30 -8.81 3.81
CA THR A 360 -11.65 -8.21 3.81
C THR A 360 -11.85 -7.09 4.85
N HIS A 361 -10.83 -6.25 5.02
CA HIS A 361 -10.88 -5.07 5.89
C HIS A 361 -10.00 -3.95 5.32
N ILE A 362 -10.10 -2.77 5.89
CA ILE A 362 -9.13 -1.69 5.67
C ILE A 362 -8.16 -1.72 6.85
N ALA A 363 -6.88 -1.89 6.59
CA ALA A 363 -5.84 -1.76 7.60
C ALA A 363 -5.50 -0.28 7.81
N ARG A 364 -5.64 0.21 9.05
CA ARG A 364 -5.09 1.49 9.49
C ARG A 364 -3.79 1.24 10.23
N LEU A 365 -2.70 1.80 9.73
CA LEU A 365 -1.40 1.72 10.37
C LEU A 365 -1.01 3.08 10.95
N VAL A 366 -0.59 3.07 12.20
CA VAL A 366 0.03 4.22 12.85
C VAL A 366 1.51 4.19 12.52
N ILE A 367 2.00 5.24 11.88
CA ILE A 367 3.39 5.36 11.43
C ILE A 367 4.09 6.43 12.29
N GLU A 368 5.19 6.06 12.94
CA GLU A 368 6.05 6.97 13.69
C GLU A 368 7.52 6.69 13.36
N ASN A 369 8.27 7.73 13.02
CA ASN A 369 9.70 7.61 12.68
C ASN A 369 9.97 6.50 11.64
N ASN A 370 9.13 6.43 10.61
CA ASN A 370 9.17 5.42 9.54
C ASN A 370 9.02 3.97 10.02
N LYS A 371 8.34 3.75 11.14
CA LYS A 371 8.00 2.43 11.67
C LYS A 371 6.50 2.31 11.89
N VAL A 372 5.97 1.11 11.71
CA VAL A 372 4.60 0.79 12.12
C VAL A 372 4.61 0.57 13.64
N VAL A 373 3.84 1.39 14.36
CA VAL A 373 3.73 1.32 15.82
C VAL A 373 2.35 0.88 16.31
N GLY A 374 1.40 0.62 15.41
CA GLY A 374 0.07 0.10 15.74
C GLY A 374 -0.73 -0.23 14.51
N GLU A 375 -1.63 -1.21 14.60
CA GLU A 375 -2.53 -1.63 13.53
C GLU A 375 -3.99 -1.67 14.03
N GLU A 376 -4.93 -1.18 13.22
CA GLU A 376 -6.38 -1.33 13.42
C GLU A 376 -7.03 -1.84 12.14
N ARG A 377 -8.05 -2.68 12.28
CA ARG A 377 -8.83 -3.23 11.17
C ARG A 377 -10.21 -2.59 11.11
N LEU A 378 -10.45 -1.76 10.10
CA LEU A 378 -11.73 -1.09 9.88
C LEU A 378 -12.60 -1.91 8.93
N LEU A 379 -13.91 -1.84 9.12
CA LEU A 379 -14.93 -2.45 8.25
C LEU A 379 -14.78 -3.98 8.05
N SER A 380 -14.12 -4.69 8.95
CA SER A 380 -13.97 -6.15 8.86
C SER A 380 -15.33 -6.90 8.92
N GLY A 381 -16.37 -6.28 9.51
CA GLY A 381 -17.73 -6.82 9.51
C GLY A 381 -18.45 -6.79 8.17
N GLU A 382 -17.97 -6.00 7.20
CA GLU A 382 -18.55 -5.90 5.86
C GLU A 382 -18.18 -7.08 4.96
N ALA A 383 -17.11 -7.82 5.29
CA ALA A 383 -16.61 -8.98 4.54
C ALA A 383 -16.36 -8.69 3.05
N GLU A 384 -15.94 -7.46 2.72
CA GLU A 384 -15.70 -6.97 1.36
C GLU A 384 -14.21 -6.96 1.03
N ARG A 385 -13.90 -7.20 -0.23
CA ARG A 385 -12.54 -7.05 -0.76
C ARG A 385 -12.30 -5.58 -1.11
N PHE A 386 -11.60 -4.84 -0.24
CA PHE A 386 -11.33 -3.42 -0.42
C PHE A 386 -10.20 -3.20 -1.43
N ARG A 387 -10.52 -2.66 -2.60
CA ARG A 387 -9.60 -2.50 -3.74
C ARG A 387 -8.77 -1.23 -3.69
N ASP A 388 -9.36 -0.12 -3.31
CA ASP A 388 -8.69 1.16 -3.20
C ASP A 388 -9.29 2.00 -2.08
N VAL A 389 -8.46 2.83 -1.48
CA VAL A 389 -8.86 3.80 -0.45
C VAL A 389 -8.30 5.17 -0.79
N LYS A 390 -9.09 6.23 -0.56
CA LYS A 390 -8.69 7.60 -0.88
C LYS A 390 -9.33 8.59 0.08
N GLU A 391 -8.57 9.57 0.56
CA GLU A 391 -9.12 10.69 1.33
C GLU A 391 -9.80 11.68 0.38
N GLY A 392 -11.02 12.10 0.72
CA GLY A 392 -11.78 13.13 0.03
C GLY A 392 -11.39 14.53 0.46
N ILE A 393 -11.89 15.53 -0.29
CA ILE A 393 -11.53 16.94 -0.07
C ILE A 393 -11.96 17.49 1.29
N ASN A 394 -12.97 16.89 1.96
CA ASN A 394 -13.44 17.29 3.28
C ASN A 394 -12.97 16.35 4.40
N GLY A 395 -12.09 15.40 4.11
CA GLY A 395 -11.59 14.43 5.07
C GLY A 395 -12.47 13.17 5.22
N GLU A 396 -13.37 12.90 4.28
CA GLU A 396 -13.99 11.58 4.16
C GLU A 396 -12.92 10.57 3.74
N LEU A 397 -12.94 9.36 4.29
CA LEU A 397 -12.18 8.26 3.73
C LEU A 397 -13.11 7.42 2.83
N PHE A 398 -12.85 7.43 1.53
CA PHE A 398 -13.57 6.63 0.55
C PHE A 398 -12.87 5.29 0.34
N ALA A 399 -13.67 4.24 0.11
CA ALA A 399 -13.15 2.91 -0.22
C ALA A 399 -14.05 2.22 -1.25
N ILE A 400 -13.45 1.67 -2.31
CA ILE A 400 -14.15 0.83 -3.29
C ILE A 400 -13.86 -0.64 -3.04
N THR A 401 -14.81 -1.50 -3.41
CA THR A 401 -14.67 -2.95 -3.27
C THR A 401 -14.78 -3.65 -4.62
N ASP A 402 -14.16 -4.83 -4.76
CA ASP A 402 -14.28 -5.67 -5.96
C ASP A 402 -15.74 -5.98 -6.30
N GLY A 403 -16.63 -6.00 -5.28
CA GLY A 403 -18.06 -6.21 -5.41
C GLY A 403 -18.86 -5.00 -5.93
N GLY A 404 -18.21 -3.87 -6.19
CA GLY A 404 -18.84 -2.68 -6.78
C GLY A 404 -19.43 -1.69 -5.79
N LYS A 405 -19.16 -1.83 -4.49
CA LYS A 405 -19.56 -0.84 -3.49
C LYS A 405 -18.52 0.27 -3.36
N LEU A 406 -19.00 1.48 -3.14
CA LEU A 406 -18.24 2.63 -2.67
C LEU A 406 -18.70 2.97 -1.26
N TYR A 407 -17.78 2.91 -0.31
CA TYR A 407 -18.00 3.34 1.07
C TYR A 407 -17.47 4.75 1.31
N SER A 408 -18.11 5.48 2.22
CA SER A 408 -17.61 6.71 2.82
C SER A 408 -17.55 6.53 4.32
N ILE A 409 -16.40 6.83 4.92
CA ILE A 409 -16.16 6.78 6.36
C ILE A 409 -15.94 8.21 6.83
N THR A 410 -16.68 8.64 7.84
CA THR A 410 -16.66 10.01 8.36
C THR A 410 -16.76 10.01 9.88
N LYS A 411 -16.30 11.06 10.52
CA LYS A 411 -16.61 11.34 11.92
C LYS A 411 -18.14 11.37 12.11
N LYS A 412 -18.65 10.81 13.23
CA LYS A 412 -20.04 10.98 13.66
C LYS A 412 -20.35 12.40 14.04
#